data_292f13311a6d1a3a651f13366e03a9a3
#
_entry.id   292f13311a6d1a3a651f13366e03a9a3
#
_cell.length_a   1.000
_cell.length_b   1.000
_cell.length_c   1.000
_cell.angle_alpha   90.00
_cell.angle_beta   90.00
_cell.angle_gamma   90.00
#
_symmetry.space_group_name_H-M   'P 1'
#
loop_
_entity.id
_entity.type
_entity.pdbx_description
1 polymer ?
#
loop_
_entity_poly.entity_id
_entity_poly.type
_entity_poly.pdbx_seq_one_letter_code
_entity_poly.pdbx_strand_id
1 'polypeptide(L)'
;MTSLEIRDLGVVFSGKEILSGLNLTVPSGSYAAILGPSGCGKTTLLRSIAGLITPSSGAIRFGKQLVSVSSLVLPPHKRNIGYVPQEGGLFPHLSVGENVGFALSRDLSTDEKKSIIDEMLKLVGLQGFTSRRPYQLSGGQQTRVALARALAMKPAMVLLDEPFAALDQALRSEISEEVVALLKATKTTTIMVTHDREDALVSADLIALMRSGQVVQSGSPAQVYSTPISAEVAQSTGDIVTLPAYMSEDQKIYSPLHSSVNDYVPNGDLLIRPEEIHVSSASQSSGQSSVAAAISKINYYGHDALLELQVEGLAQPIRARVTGTIDFSVGQAVRAQLQGPLRWVPRKATHQ
;
A
#
# COMPACT_ATOMS: atom_id res chain seq x y z
N MET A 1 -14.16 7.07 -17.81
CA MET A 1 -13.15 6.30 -17.05
C MET A 1 -11.86 6.29 -17.84
N THR A 2 -10.75 6.49 -17.18
CA THR A 2 -9.47 6.75 -17.84
C THR A 2 -8.37 5.95 -17.16
N SER A 3 -7.57 5.18 -17.90
CA SER A 3 -6.39 4.48 -17.38
C SER A 3 -5.22 5.45 -17.20
N LEU A 4 -4.27 5.11 -16.34
CA LEU A 4 -2.98 5.78 -16.24
C LEU A 4 -1.90 4.87 -16.83
N GLU A 5 -1.04 5.44 -17.68
CA GLU A 5 0.18 4.80 -18.15
C GLU A 5 1.35 5.77 -17.96
N ILE A 6 2.39 5.27 -17.29
CA ILE A 6 3.65 5.98 -17.06
C ILE A 6 4.78 5.14 -17.64
N ARG A 7 5.62 5.78 -18.47
CA ARG A 7 6.78 5.14 -19.09
C ARG A 7 8.04 5.92 -18.84
N ASP A 8 9.05 5.25 -18.29
CA ASP A 8 10.41 5.73 -18.05
C ASP A 8 10.49 7.12 -17.39
N LEU A 9 9.57 7.36 -16.43
CA LEU A 9 9.44 8.65 -15.77
C LEU A 9 10.65 8.94 -14.88
N GLY A 10 11.31 10.06 -15.14
CA GLY A 10 12.38 10.61 -14.33
C GLY A 10 12.01 11.98 -13.76
N VAL A 11 12.42 12.23 -12.51
CA VAL A 11 12.29 13.55 -11.87
C VAL A 11 13.55 13.86 -11.10
N VAL A 12 14.13 15.03 -11.37
CA VAL A 12 15.35 15.51 -10.72
C VAL A 12 15.05 16.82 -9.97
N PHE A 13 15.45 16.91 -8.70
CA PHE A 13 15.43 18.12 -7.90
C PHE A 13 16.83 18.50 -7.45
N SER A 14 17.27 19.71 -7.77
CA SER A 14 18.60 20.23 -7.35
C SER A 14 19.73 19.23 -7.61
N GLY A 15 19.71 18.57 -8.77
CA GLY A 15 20.71 17.57 -9.17
C GLY A 15 20.54 16.18 -8.56
N LYS A 16 19.57 15.98 -7.65
CA LYS A 16 19.25 14.69 -7.07
C LYS A 16 18.09 14.04 -7.82
N GLU A 17 18.31 12.83 -8.33
CA GLU A 17 17.27 12.02 -8.96
C GLU A 17 16.33 11.47 -7.88
N ILE A 18 15.04 11.80 -8.00
CA ILE A 18 13.98 11.36 -7.07
C ILE A 18 13.17 10.23 -7.70
N LEU A 19 12.88 10.30 -9.00
CA LEU A 19 12.29 9.22 -9.78
C LEU A 19 13.24 8.87 -10.90
N SER A 20 13.45 7.57 -11.15
CA SER A 20 14.42 7.05 -12.11
C SER A 20 13.79 5.94 -12.96
N GLY A 21 13.48 6.25 -14.23
CA GLY A 21 12.95 5.26 -15.16
C GLY A 21 11.68 4.53 -14.68
N LEU A 22 10.80 5.25 -13.96
CA LEU A 22 9.64 4.66 -13.33
C LEU A 22 8.58 4.27 -14.36
N ASN A 23 8.11 3.02 -14.30
CA ASN A 23 7.05 2.48 -15.13
C ASN A 23 5.86 2.04 -14.26
N LEU A 24 4.63 2.46 -14.63
CA LEU A 24 3.41 2.08 -13.93
C LEU A 24 2.22 2.13 -14.88
N THR A 25 1.37 1.09 -14.83
CA THR A 25 0.09 1.08 -15.53
C THR A 25 -1.03 0.82 -14.53
N VAL A 26 -2.04 1.71 -14.51
CA VAL A 26 -3.25 1.55 -13.69
C VAL A 26 -4.45 1.41 -14.62
N PRO A 27 -5.19 0.29 -14.55
CA PRO A 27 -6.39 0.09 -15.35
C PRO A 27 -7.47 1.14 -15.07
N SER A 28 -8.33 1.39 -16.06
CA SER A 28 -9.46 2.30 -15.92
C SER A 28 -10.44 1.81 -14.87
N GLY A 29 -10.86 2.67 -13.97
CA GLY A 29 -11.81 2.37 -12.89
C GLY A 29 -11.23 1.57 -11.73
N SER A 30 -9.92 1.28 -11.71
CA SER A 30 -9.26 0.59 -10.61
C SER A 30 -8.88 1.56 -9.48
N TYR A 31 -8.87 1.05 -8.27
CA TYR A 31 -8.28 1.67 -7.09
C TYR A 31 -6.86 1.14 -6.91
N ALA A 32 -5.86 1.98 -7.23
CA ALA A 32 -4.45 1.62 -7.11
C ALA A 32 -3.81 2.25 -5.87
N ALA A 33 -3.07 1.46 -5.09
CA ALA A 33 -2.27 1.95 -3.97
C ALA A 33 -0.78 1.94 -4.33
N ILE A 34 -0.11 3.07 -4.12
CA ILE A 34 1.35 3.18 -4.21
C ILE A 34 1.90 3.09 -2.79
N LEU A 35 2.52 1.96 -2.47
CA LEU A 35 3.06 1.64 -1.15
C LEU A 35 4.58 1.73 -1.17
N GLY A 36 5.17 2.31 -0.13
CA GLY A 36 6.63 2.37 0.01
C GLY A 36 7.07 3.21 1.20
N PRO A 37 8.35 3.13 1.60
CA PRO A 37 8.89 3.88 2.73
C PRO A 37 8.84 5.38 2.50
N SER A 38 8.95 6.15 3.59
CA SER A 38 9.05 7.61 3.50
C SER A 38 10.27 8.02 2.67
N GLY A 39 10.12 9.05 1.85
CA GLY A 39 11.20 9.57 1.01
C GLY A 39 11.49 8.76 -0.27
N CYS A 40 10.78 7.67 -0.59
CA CYS A 40 11.02 6.91 -1.83
C CYS A 40 10.47 7.58 -3.11
N GLY A 41 9.80 8.73 -3.02
CA GLY A 41 9.31 9.50 -4.17
C GLY A 41 7.81 9.43 -4.45
N LYS A 42 6.98 8.82 -3.57
CA LYS A 42 5.52 8.64 -3.77
C LYS A 42 4.77 9.96 -4.05
N THR A 43 4.92 10.95 -3.17
CA THR A 43 4.30 12.28 -3.35
C THR A 43 4.82 12.98 -4.59
N THR A 44 6.11 12.80 -4.94
CA THR A 44 6.69 13.33 -6.18
C THR A 44 6.02 12.72 -7.40
N LEU A 45 5.82 11.40 -7.41
CA LEU A 45 5.09 10.70 -8.47
C LEU A 45 3.66 11.23 -8.58
N LEU A 46 2.93 11.32 -7.47
CA LEU A 46 1.55 11.80 -7.46
C LEU A 46 1.45 13.24 -7.99
N ARG A 47 2.36 14.13 -7.56
CA ARG A 47 2.42 15.52 -8.03
C ARG A 47 2.83 15.63 -9.52
N SER A 48 3.65 14.70 -10.01
CA SER A 48 3.98 14.61 -11.44
C SER A 48 2.76 14.20 -12.27
N ILE A 49 1.97 13.23 -11.79
CA ILE A 49 0.69 12.83 -12.38
C ILE A 49 -0.28 14.01 -12.36
N ALA A 50 -0.32 14.78 -11.27
CA ALA A 50 -1.14 15.99 -11.15
C ALA A 50 -0.71 17.14 -12.05
N GLY A 51 0.54 17.13 -12.55
CA GLY A 51 1.12 18.23 -13.33
C GLY A 51 1.64 19.38 -12.48
N LEU A 52 1.79 19.15 -11.17
CA LEU A 52 2.38 20.10 -10.22
C LEU A 52 3.92 20.07 -10.25
N ILE A 53 4.49 18.97 -10.74
CA ILE A 53 5.92 18.78 -10.96
C ILE A 53 6.11 18.39 -12.42
N THR A 54 7.06 19.05 -13.09
CA THR A 54 7.45 18.73 -14.45
C THR A 54 8.50 17.61 -14.43
N PRO A 55 8.24 16.44 -15.03
CA PRO A 55 9.24 15.39 -15.17
C PRO A 55 10.44 15.84 -16.01
N SER A 56 11.61 15.31 -15.68
CA SER A 56 12.84 15.53 -16.47
C SER A 56 12.93 14.58 -17.69
N SER A 57 12.26 13.42 -17.62
CA SER A 57 12.21 12.43 -18.70
C SER A 57 10.95 11.57 -18.62
N GLY A 58 10.69 10.78 -19.65
CA GLY A 58 9.59 9.85 -19.73
C GLY A 58 8.27 10.49 -20.18
N ALA A 59 7.18 9.72 -20.03
CA ALA A 59 5.86 10.11 -20.48
C ALA A 59 4.76 9.68 -19.51
N ILE A 60 3.70 10.50 -19.42
CA ILE A 60 2.46 10.20 -18.68
C ILE A 60 1.28 10.31 -19.64
N ARG A 61 0.43 9.29 -19.65
CA ARG A 61 -0.80 9.21 -20.45
C ARG A 61 -2.03 8.97 -19.58
N PHE A 62 -3.13 9.62 -19.94
CA PHE A 62 -4.46 9.36 -19.40
C PHE A 62 -5.32 8.77 -20.52
N GLY A 63 -5.50 7.46 -20.52
CA GLY A 63 -6.09 6.74 -21.64
C GLY A 63 -5.34 7.00 -22.94
N LYS A 64 -6.01 7.64 -23.91
CA LYS A 64 -5.39 8.01 -25.21
C LYS A 64 -4.66 9.36 -25.16
N GLN A 65 -4.88 10.17 -24.12
CA GLN A 65 -4.33 11.53 -24.02
C GLN A 65 -2.92 11.51 -23.43
N LEU A 66 -1.95 12.06 -24.15
CA LEU A 66 -0.61 12.34 -23.62
C LEU A 66 -0.69 13.64 -22.79
N VAL A 67 -0.37 13.53 -21.48
CA VAL A 67 -0.45 14.68 -20.55
C VAL A 67 0.91 15.23 -20.15
N SER A 68 1.97 14.41 -20.29
CA SER A 68 3.34 14.85 -20.06
C SER A 68 4.32 14.05 -20.90
N VAL A 69 5.24 14.76 -21.54
CA VAL A 69 6.44 14.26 -22.22
C VAL A 69 7.44 15.43 -22.25
N SER A 70 8.72 15.18 -22.54
CA SER A 70 9.78 16.20 -22.51
C SER A 70 9.45 17.51 -23.26
N SER A 71 8.67 17.45 -24.33
CA SER A 71 8.27 18.59 -25.16
C SER A 71 6.88 19.15 -24.86
N LEU A 72 6.07 18.46 -24.03
CA LEU A 72 4.68 18.84 -23.73
C LEU A 72 4.35 18.51 -22.28
N VAL A 73 3.96 19.52 -21.51
CA VAL A 73 3.42 19.34 -20.15
C VAL A 73 2.09 20.05 -20.03
N LEU A 74 1.00 19.28 -19.94
CA LEU A 74 -0.31 19.83 -19.64
C LEU A 74 -0.34 20.34 -18.20
N PRO A 75 -0.75 21.61 -17.99
CA PRO A 75 -0.87 22.16 -16.65
C PRO A 75 -2.01 21.47 -15.86
N PRO A 76 -1.98 21.50 -14.51
CA PRO A 76 -2.93 20.78 -13.65
C PRO A 76 -4.40 21.01 -14.01
N HIS A 77 -4.82 22.26 -14.24
CA HIS A 77 -6.21 22.63 -14.54
C HIS A 77 -6.75 22.05 -15.87
N LYS A 78 -5.87 21.54 -16.75
CA LYS A 78 -6.24 20.88 -18.01
C LYS A 78 -6.22 19.36 -17.93
N ARG A 79 -5.84 18.78 -16.79
CA ARG A 79 -5.72 17.31 -16.62
C ARG A 79 -7.02 16.63 -16.20
N ASN A 80 -8.05 17.38 -15.84
CA ASN A 80 -9.34 16.85 -15.34
C ASN A 80 -9.16 15.79 -14.24
N ILE A 81 -8.42 16.14 -13.19
CA ILE A 81 -8.15 15.27 -12.03
C ILE A 81 -8.68 15.90 -10.74
N GLY A 82 -9.12 15.07 -9.81
CA GLY A 82 -9.32 15.44 -8.42
C GLY A 82 -8.04 15.15 -7.61
N TYR A 83 -7.54 16.13 -6.86
CA TYR A 83 -6.37 15.95 -6.01
C TYR A 83 -6.69 16.26 -4.56
N VAL A 84 -6.45 15.30 -3.67
CA VAL A 84 -6.59 15.43 -2.22
C VAL A 84 -5.19 15.35 -1.61
N PRO A 85 -4.62 16.48 -1.14
CA PRO A 85 -3.32 16.50 -0.49
C PRO A 85 -3.39 15.94 0.94
N GLN A 86 -2.26 15.59 1.50
CA GLN A 86 -2.10 14.94 2.82
C GLN A 86 -2.82 15.69 3.96
N GLU A 87 -2.83 17.02 3.95
CA GLU A 87 -3.49 17.85 4.97
C GLU A 87 -4.96 18.17 4.62
N GLY A 88 -5.57 17.45 3.66
CA GLY A 88 -6.94 17.72 3.16
C GLY A 88 -7.04 19.02 2.35
N GLY A 89 -6.23 20.02 2.66
CA GLY A 89 -6.09 21.27 1.92
C GLY A 89 -7.40 22.04 1.74
N LEU A 90 -8.28 22.04 2.74
CA LEU A 90 -9.50 22.87 2.71
C LEU A 90 -9.15 24.34 2.85
N PHE A 91 -9.90 25.19 2.18
CA PHE A 91 -9.78 26.64 2.34
C PHE A 91 -10.43 27.06 3.66
N PRO A 92 -9.67 27.53 4.67
CA PRO A 92 -10.21 27.75 6.02
C PRO A 92 -11.19 28.92 6.10
N HIS A 93 -11.11 29.85 5.17
CA HIS A 93 -11.99 31.02 5.04
C HIS A 93 -13.30 30.74 4.30
N LEU A 94 -13.42 29.58 3.66
CA LEU A 94 -14.63 29.13 2.96
C LEU A 94 -15.44 28.18 3.81
N SER A 95 -16.76 28.17 3.63
CA SER A 95 -17.64 27.15 4.19
C SER A 95 -17.39 25.79 3.51
N VAL A 96 -17.99 24.73 4.07
CA VAL A 96 -17.97 23.39 3.48
C VAL A 96 -18.56 23.41 2.06
N GLY A 97 -19.72 24.04 1.87
CA GLY A 97 -20.35 24.15 0.56
C GLY A 97 -19.49 24.94 -0.44
N GLU A 98 -18.90 26.06 0.00
CA GLU A 98 -17.98 26.85 -0.83
C GLU A 98 -16.70 26.08 -1.17
N ASN A 99 -16.18 25.26 -0.26
CA ASN A 99 -15.05 24.37 -0.54
C ASN A 99 -15.39 23.34 -1.63
N VAL A 100 -16.53 22.65 -1.50
CA VAL A 100 -16.99 21.66 -2.49
C VAL A 100 -17.27 22.30 -3.84
N GLY A 101 -17.91 23.48 -3.84
CA GLY A 101 -18.24 24.22 -5.05
C GLY A 101 -17.09 24.99 -5.66
N PHE A 102 -15.91 25.05 -5.04
CA PHE A 102 -14.80 25.93 -5.42
C PHE A 102 -14.35 25.76 -6.88
N ALA A 103 -14.31 24.52 -7.35
CA ALA A 103 -13.83 24.20 -8.70
C ALA A 103 -14.95 24.08 -9.74
N LEU A 104 -16.23 24.27 -9.36
CA LEU A 104 -17.34 24.21 -10.30
C LEU A 104 -17.29 25.36 -11.31
N SER A 105 -17.70 25.06 -12.57
CA SER A 105 -17.71 26.06 -13.65
C SER A 105 -18.50 27.31 -13.26
N ARG A 106 -18.00 28.47 -13.69
CA ARG A 106 -18.70 29.75 -13.52
C ARG A 106 -19.99 29.83 -14.34
N ASP A 107 -20.09 29.05 -15.40
CA ASP A 107 -21.24 29.00 -16.28
C ASP A 107 -22.45 28.31 -15.69
N LEU A 108 -22.27 27.53 -14.62
CA LEU A 108 -23.37 26.89 -13.90
C LEU A 108 -24.17 27.93 -13.11
N SER A 109 -25.49 27.82 -13.15
CA SER A 109 -26.41 28.61 -12.33
C SER A 109 -26.21 28.32 -10.83
N THR A 110 -26.70 29.20 -9.99
CA THR A 110 -26.67 29.05 -8.53
C THR A 110 -27.37 27.76 -8.07
N ASP A 111 -28.52 27.44 -8.69
CA ASP A 111 -29.28 26.24 -8.34
C ASP A 111 -28.58 24.95 -8.77
N GLU A 112 -27.95 24.92 -9.94
CA GLU A 112 -27.12 23.78 -10.39
C GLU A 112 -25.93 23.55 -9.46
N LYS A 113 -25.20 24.62 -9.09
CA LYS A 113 -24.10 24.52 -8.13
C LYS A 113 -24.57 23.99 -6.80
N LYS A 114 -25.70 24.50 -6.26
CA LYS A 114 -26.29 24.02 -5.02
C LYS A 114 -26.65 22.54 -5.10
N SER A 115 -27.29 22.12 -6.21
CA SER A 115 -27.65 20.71 -6.43
C SER A 115 -26.41 19.80 -6.42
N ILE A 116 -25.32 20.18 -7.11
CA ILE A 116 -24.06 19.41 -7.12
C ILE A 116 -23.45 19.36 -5.72
N ILE A 117 -23.40 20.47 -5.00
CA ILE A 117 -22.86 20.53 -3.64
C ILE A 117 -23.65 19.61 -2.71
N ASP A 118 -24.97 19.69 -2.74
CA ASP A 118 -25.84 18.85 -1.90
C ASP A 118 -25.71 17.37 -2.24
N GLU A 119 -25.59 17.03 -3.54
CA GLU A 119 -25.31 15.65 -4.01
C GLU A 119 -23.97 15.15 -3.48
N MET A 120 -22.90 15.95 -3.59
CA MET A 120 -21.56 15.57 -3.13
C MET A 120 -21.50 15.44 -1.60
N LEU A 121 -22.13 16.35 -0.86
CA LEU A 121 -22.20 16.26 0.59
C LEU A 121 -23.05 15.06 1.06
N LYS A 122 -24.13 14.74 0.35
CA LYS A 122 -24.88 13.51 0.57
C LYS A 122 -24.02 12.28 0.33
N LEU A 123 -23.26 12.26 -0.76
CA LEU A 123 -22.40 11.18 -1.17
C LEU A 123 -21.34 10.83 -0.09
N VAL A 124 -20.79 11.85 0.59
CA VAL A 124 -19.78 11.67 1.65
C VAL A 124 -20.38 11.63 3.07
N GLY A 125 -21.70 11.53 3.22
CA GLY A 125 -22.38 11.43 4.52
C GLY A 125 -22.36 12.73 5.37
N LEU A 126 -22.24 13.90 4.71
CA LEU A 126 -22.17 15.21 5.36
C LEU A 126 -23.36 16.13 4.99
N GLN A 127 -24.55 15.55 4.86
CA GLN A 127 -25.77 16.34 4.63
C GLN A 127 -25.99 17.37 5.74
N GLY A 128 -26.39 18.59 5.37
CA GLY A 128 -26.64 19.67 6.33
C GLY A 128 -25.38 20.40 6.83
N PHE A 129 -24.18 20.03 6.34
CA PHE A 129 -22.92 20.68 6.75
C PHE A 129 -22.51 21.86 5.85
N THR A 130 -23.31 22.22 4.88
CA THR A 130 -22.99 23.21 3.82
C THR A 130 -22.49 24.54 4.39
N SER A 131 -23.08 25.02 5.49
CA SER A 131 -22.72 26.32 6.12
C SER A 131 -21.58 26.24 7.14
N ARG A 132 -21.16 25.04 7.55
CA ARG A 132 -20.07 24.88 8.52
C ARG A 132 -18.73 25.33 7.94
N ARG A 133 -17.80 25.68 8.82
CA ARG A 133 -16.42 26.02 8.48
C ARG A 133 -15.48 24.83 8.76
N PRO A 134 -14.33 24.69 8.07
CA PRO A 134 -13.38 23.60 8.28
C PRO A 134 -12.99 23.37 9.75
N TYR A 135 -12.79 24.41 10.54
CA TYR A 135 -12.42 24.31 11.96
C TYR A 135 -13.52 23.72 12.86
N GLN A 136 -14.74 23.60 12.36
CA GLN A 136 -15.88 22.98 13.06
C GLN A 136 -16.01 21.48 12.74
N LEU A 137 -15.09 20.93 11.97
CA LEU A 137 -15.11 19.55 11.49
C LEU A 137 -14.00 18.72 12.15
N SER A 138 -14.28 17.44 12.41
CA SER A 138 -13.22 16.47 12.74
C SER A 138 -12.30 16.24 11.54
N GLY A 139 -11.09 15.69 11.75
CA GLY A 139 -10.14 15.38 10.67
C GLY A 139 -10.77 14.49 9.59
N GLY A 140 -11.53 13.44 9.98
CA GLY A 140 -12.22 12.58 9.02
C GLY A 140 -13.30 13.32 8.23
N GLN A 141 -14.04 14.23 8.86
CA GLN A 141 -15.01 15.06 8.16
C GLN A 141 -14.32 16.02 7.18
N GLN A 142 -13.16 16.56 7.53
CA GLN A 142 -12.37 17.41 6.61
C GLN A 142 -11.89 16.60 5.40
N THR A 143 -11.42 15.37 5.60
CA THR A 143 -11.03 14.44 4.51
C THR A 143 -12.21 14.16 3.58
N ARG A 144 -13.42 13.91 4.12
CA ARG A 144 -14.63 13.69 3.32
C ARG A 144 -15.04 14.94 2.53
N VAL A 145 -14.90 16.14 3.09
CA VAL A 145 -15.15 17.40 2.35
C VAL A 145 -14.12 17.58 1.23
N ALA A 146 -12.84 17.30 1.47
CA ALA A 146 -11.80 17.36 0.45
C ALA A 146 -12.08 16.38 -0.69
N LEU A 147 -12.57 15.17 -0.37
CA LEU A 147 -12.99 14.18 -1.36
C LEU A 147 -14.22 14.67 -2.15
N ALA A 148 -15.25 15.21 -1.47
CA ALA A 148 -16.42 15.78 -2.13
C ALA A 148 -16.02 16.89 -3.12
N ARG A 149 -15.11 17.78 -2.72
CA ARG A 149 -14.53 18.81 -3.59
C ARG A 149 -13.83 18.20 -4.81
N ALA A 150 -13.01 17.16 -4.60
CA ALA A 150 -12.28 16.50 -5.68
C ALA A 150 -13.22 15.81 -6.68
N LEU A 151 -14.36 15.26 -6.21
CA LEU A 151 -15.33 14.55 -7.04
C LEU A 151 -16.36 15.47 -7.72
N ALA A 152 -16.59 16.67 -7.20
CA ALA A 152 -17.63 17.61 -7.68
C ALA A 152 -17.53 17.93 -9.18
N MET A 153 -16.33 17.92 -9.73
CA MET A 153 -16.09 18.15 -11.16
C MET A 153 -16.17 16.88 -12.02
N LYS A 154 -16.57 15.73 -11.46
CA LYS A 154 -16.58 14.44 -12.14
C LYS A 154 -15.25 14.16 -12.85
N PRO A 155 -14.14 14.09 -12.10
CA PRO A 155 -12.80 13.98 -12.67
C PRO A 155 -12.61 12.65 -13.39
N ALA A 156 -11.69 12.63 -14.36
CA ALA A 156 -11.26 11.38 -15.02
C ALA A 156 -10.47 10.45 -14.06
N MET A 157 -9.84 11.02 -13.03
CA MET A 157 -9.01 10.32 -12.06
C MET A 157 -8.96 11.10 -10.74
N VAL A 158 -8.88 10.36 -9.61
CA VAL A 158 -8.67 10.92 -8.27
C VAL A 158 -7.31 10.52 -7.75
N LEU A 159 -6.58 11.48 -7.21
CA LEU A 159 -5.26 11.31 -6.62
C LEU A 159 -5.35 11.64 -5.13
N LEU A 160 -4.93 10.70 -4.27
CA LEU A 160 -4.99 10.80 -2.81
C LEU A 160 -3.57 10.69 -2.23
N ASP A 161 -3.11 11.76 -1.57
CA ASP A 161 -1.78 11.81 -0.94
C ASP A 161 -1.92 11.57 0.57
N GLU A 162 -1.70 10.35 1.03
CA GLU A 162 -1.82 9.90 2.42
C GLU A 162 -3.12 10.38 3.11
N PRO A 163 -4.31 10.14 2.52
CA PRO A 163 -5.56 10.79 2.93
C PRO A 163 -6.01 10.46 4.34
N PHE A 164 -5.51 9.36 4.92
CA PHE A 164 -5.92 8.86 6.23
C PHE A 164 -4.85 9.04 7.31
N ALA A 165 -3.67 9.60 6.98
CA ALA A 165 -2.55 9.71 7.91
C ALA A 165 -2.83 10.58 9.15
N ALA A 166 -3.73 11.57 9.02
CA ALA A 166 -4.08 12.47 10.12
C ALA A 166 -5.22 11.93 11.03
N LEU A 167 -5.74 10.72 10.76
CA LEU A 167 -6.82 10.12 11.55
C LEU A 167 -6.23 9.26 12.67
N ASP A 168 -6.95 9.22 13.81
CA ASP A 168 -6.66 8.23 14.84
C ASP A 168 -6.97 6.80 14.35
N GLN A 169 -6.33 5.80 14.96
CA GLN A 169 -6.38 4.42 14.48
C GLN A 169 -7.80 3.82 14.50
N ALA A 170 -8.64 4.20 15.47
CA ALA A 170 -9.98 3.64 15.60
C ALA A 170 -10.92 4.14 14.49
N LEU A 171 -10.82 5.43 14.15
CA LEU A 171 -11.61 6.06 13.08
C LEU A 171 -11.06 5.81 11.68
N ARG A 172 -9.76 5.46 11.56
CA ARG A 172 -9.09 5.27 10.27
C ARG A 172 -9.74 4.16 9.46
N SER A 173 -9.92 2.97 10.04
CA SER A 173 -10.48 1.81 9.34
C SER A 173 -11.89 2.10 8.80
N GLU A 174 -12.77 2.63 9.65
CA GLU A 174 -14.15 2.95 9.26
C GLU A 174 -14.21 3.99 8.14
N ILE A 175 -13.48 5.11 8.29
CA ILE A 175 -13.47 6.19 7.31
C ILE A 175 -12.80 5.73 6.00
N SER A 176 -11.72 4.95 6.08
CA SER A 176 -11.03 4.39 4.92
C SER A 176 -11.97 3.49 4.13
N GLU A 177 -12.65 2.55 4.78
CA GLU A 177 -13.60 1.64 4.13
C GLU A 177 -14.73 2.40 3.43
N GLU A 178 -15.34 3.39 4.08
CA GLU A 178 -16.41 4.20 3.49
C GLU A 178 -15.93 5.00 2.27
N VAL A 179 -14.77 5.65 2.38
CA VAL A 179 -14.18 6.43 1.27
C VAL A 179 -13.82 5.54 0.09
N VAL A 180 -13.23 4.37 0.35
CA VAL A 180 -12.87 3.40 -0.69
C VAL A 180 -14.12 2.84 -1.36
N ALA A 181 -15.13 2.44 -0.59
CA ALA A 181 -16.41 1.95 -1.12
C ALA A 181 -17.06 2.99 -2.05
N LEU A 182 -17.03 4.27 -1.64
CA LEU A 182 -17.53 5.39 -2.42
C LEU A 182 -16.78 5.53 -3.77
N LEU A 183 -15.45 5.55 -3.72
CA LEU A 183 -14.62 5.70 -4.92
C LEU A 183 -14.80 4.52 -5.88
N LYS A 184 -14.91 3.30 -5.36
CA LYS A 184 -15.20 2.10 -6.17
C LYS A 184 -16.61 2.15 -6.78
N ALA A 185 -17.62 2.61 -6.03
CA ALA A 185 -18.98 2.76 -6.54
C ALA A 185 -19.09 3.76 -7.70
N THR A 186 -18.30 4.84 -7.67
CA THR A 186 -18.22 5.83 -8.77
C THR A 186 -17.43 5.29 -9.98
N LYS A 187 -16.74 4.16 -9.83
CA LYS A 187 -15.83 3.59 -10.84
C LYS A 187 -14.76 4.57 -11.32
N THR A 188 -14.44 5.58 -10.53
CA THR A 188 -13.40 6.56 -10.86
C THR A 188 -12.03 5.94 -10.64
N THR A 189 -11.14 6.04 -11.63
CA THR A 189 -9.75 5.59 -11.46
C THR A 189 -9.11 6.36 -10.32
N THR A 190 -8.65 5.66 -9.30
CA THR A 190 -8.10 6.27 -8.09
C THR A 190 -6.67 5.81 -7.86
N ILE A 191 -5.80 6.75 -7.50
CA ILE A 191 -4.43 6.47 -7.11
C ILE A 191 -4.22 7.03 -5.72
N MET A 192 -4.01 6.13 -4.76
CA MET A 192 -3.69 6.47 -3.38
C MET A 192 -2.21 6.24 -3.13
N VAL A 193 -1.56 7.20 -2.51
CA VAL A 193 -0.23 7.03 -1.93
C VAL A 193 -0.38 6.80 -0.44
N THR A 194 0.29 5.79 0.08
CA THR A 194 0.30 5.49 1.51
C THR A 194 1.63 4.84 1.93
N HIS A 195 1.96 4.93 3.20
CA HIS A 195 3.00 4.13 3.83
C HIS A 195 2.40 2.99 4.69
N ASP A 196 1.07 2.96 4.82
CA ASP A 196 0.34 1.95 5.57
C ASP A 196 0.03 0.75 4.68
N ARG A 197 0.55 -0.41 5.08
CA ARG A 197 0.36 -1.67 4.35
C ARG A 197 -1.07 -2.19 4.44
N GLU A 198 -1.75 -1.96 5.56
CA GLU A 198 -3.12 -2.43 5.77
C GLU A 198 -4.08 -1.67 4.87
N ASP A 199 -3.97 -0.33 4.83
CA ASP A 199 -4.74 0.49 3.89
C ASP A 199 -4.58 0.01 2.44
N ALA A 200 -3.35 -0.31 2.02
CA ALA A 200 -3.07 -0.77 0.67
C ALA A 200 -3.63 -2.18 0.39
N LEU A 201 -3.41 -3.14 1.30
CA LEU A 201 -3.81 -4.54 1.11
C LEU A 201 -5.33 -4.73 1.13
N VAL A 202 -6.04 -3.99 1.99
CA VAL A 202 -7.51 -4.10 2.12
C VAL A 202 -8.23 -3.38 1.01
N SER A 203 -7.71 -2.22 0.58
CA SER A 203 -8.46 -1.29 -0.28
C SER A 203 -8.17 -1.45 -1.77
N ALA A 204 -6.94 -1.80 -2.16
CA ALA A 204 -6.51 -1.69 -3.54
C ALA A 204 -6.93 -2.88 -4.42
N ASP A 205 -7.20 -2.58 -5.69
CA ASP A 205 -7.30 -3.59 -6.75
C ASP A 205 -5.90 -3.85 -7.35
N LEU A 206 -5.01 -2.86 -7.29
CA LEU A 206 -3.62 -2.91 -7.73
C LEU A 206 -2.73 -2.26 -6.67
N ILE A 207 -1.68 -2.95 -6.23
CA ILE A 207 -0.61 -2.38 -5.41
C ILE A 207 0.62 -2.18 -6.30
N ALA A 208 1.23 -0.99 -6.22
CA ALA A 208 2.54 -0.70 -6.78
C ALA A 208 3.51 -0.42 -5.63
N LEU A 209 4.47 -1.33 -5.43
CA LEU A 209 5.51 -1.16 -4.41
C LEU A 209 6.62 -0.27 -4.95
N MET A 210 6.84 0.84 -4.27
CA MET A 210 7.81 1.84 -4.68
C MET A 210 9.01 1.89 -3.74
N ARG A 211 10.22 1.87 -4.32
CA ARG A 211 11.49 1.97 -3.60
C ARG A 211 12.52 2.73 -4.43
N SER A 212 13.26 3.64 -3.80
CA SER A 212 14.35 4.40 -4.45
C SER A 212 13.96 5.00 -5.81
N GLY A 213 12.77 5.61 -5.90
CA GLY A 213 12.30 6.27 -7.10
C GLY A 213 11.76 5.37 -8.21
N GLN A 214 11.63 4.07 -7.97
CA GLN A 214 11.15 3.08 -8.95
C GLN A 214 9.99 2.25 -8.40
N VAL A 215 9.14 1.72 -9.28
CA VAL A 215 8.20 0.65 -8.95
C VAL A 215 8.95 -0.68 -9.07
N VAL A 216 9.15 -1.35 -7.93
CA VAL A 216 9.91 -2.61 -7.87
C VAL A 216 9.04 -3.83 -8.13
N GLN A 217 7.76 -3.78 -7.74
CA GLN A 217 6.76 -4.81 -8.05
C GLN A 217 5.38 -4.17 -8.09
N SER A 218 4.51 -4.66 -8.98
CA SER A 218 3.10 -4.33 -9.00
C SER A 218 2.25 -5.57 -9.28
N GLY A 219 1.04 -5.60 -8.72
CA GLY A 219 0.10 -6.71 -8.87
C GLY A 219 -1.11 -6.55 -7.96
N SER A 220 -2.01 -7.53 -7.95
CA SER A 220 -3.09 -7.57 -6.96
C SER A 220 -2.52 -7.71 -5.55
N PRO A 221 -3.25 -7.29 -4.49
CA PRO A 221 -2.82 -7.48 -3.10
C PRO A 221 -2.37 -8.91 -2.81
N ALA A 222 -3.15 -9.90 -3.24
CA ALA A 222 -2.82 -11.31 -3.05
C ALA A 222 -1.51 -11.71 -3.75
N GLN A 223 -1.27 -11.25 -4.99
CA GLN A 223 -0.03 -11.54 -5.71
C GLN A 223 1.20 -10.93 -5.03
N VAL A 224 1.12 -9.65 -4.67
CA VAL A 224 2.25 -8.96 -4.04
C VAL A 224 2.59 -9.55 -2.66
N TYR A 225 1.58 -10.01 -1.92
CA TYR A 225 1.75 -10.66 -0.63
C TYR A 225 2.30 -12.08 -0.76
N SER A 226 1.75 -12.87 -1.68
CA SER A 226 2.07 -14.31 -1.80
C SER A 226 3.33 -14.60 -2.63
N THR A 227 3.67 -13.74 -3.60
CA THR A 227 4.81 -13.94 -4.52
C THR A 227 5.72 -12.71 -4.57
N PRO A 228 6.30 -12.29 -3.43
CA PRO A 228 7.23 -11.17 -3.40
C PRO A 228 8.51 -11.52 -4.16
N ILE A 229 9.03 -10.57 -4.95
CA ILE A 229 10.26 -10.77 -5.75
C ILE A 229 11.54 -10.65 -4.92
N SER A 230 11.45 -10.14 -3.69
CA SER A 230 12.59 -9.99 -2.77
C SER A 230 12.13 -9.93 -1.32
N ALA A 231 13.07 -10.13 -0.38
CA ALA A 231 12.81 -9.98 1.05
C ALA A 231 12.32 -8.58 1.43
N GLU A 232 12.86 -7.54 0.78
CA GLU A 232 12.46 -6.16 1.04
C GLU A 232 11.02 -5.89 0.59
N VAL A 233 10.59 -6.48 -0.53
CA VAL A 233 9.19 -6.41 -0.99
C VAL A 233 8.28 -7.17 -0.03
N ALA A 234 8.66 -8.36 0.38
CA ALA A 234 7.93 -9.15 1.37
C ALA A 234 7.72 -8.36 2.67
N GLN A 235 8.77 -7.72 3.17
CA GLN A 235 8.74 -6.90 4.39
C GLN A 235 7.83 -5.67 4.26
N SER A 236 7.73 -5.09 3.07
CA SER A 236 6.86 -3.94 2.82
C SER A 236 5.38 -4.29 2.91
N THR A 237 5.00 -5.56 2.71
CA THR A 237 3.62 -6.03 2.72
C THR A 237 3.22 -6.80 3.99
N GLY A 238 4.17 -7.17 4.84
CA GLY A 238 3.88 -7.89 6.08
C GLY A 238 5.15 -8.35 6.77
N ASP A 239 4.97 -8.96 7.94
CA ASP A 239 6.08 -9.59 8.65
C ASP A 239 6.63 -10.76 7.84
N ILE A 240 7.94 -10.99 7.93
CA ILE A 240 8.61 -12.04 7.18
C ILE A 240 9.72 -12.67 8.03
N VAL A 241 9.83 -13.97 7.95
CA VAL A 241 10.96 -14.76 8.41
C VAL A 241 11.82 -15.08 7.19
N THR A 242 13.10 -14.77 7.28
CA THR A 242 14.06 -15.03 6.20
C THR A 242 15.06 -16.06 6.68
N LEU A 243 15.11 -17.21 6.02
CA LEU A 243 16.04 -18.29 6.33
C LEU A 243 17.01 -18.53 5.18
N PRO A 244 18.30 -18.75 5.48
CA PRO A 244 19.24 -19.21 4.48
C PRO A 244 18.72 -20.47 3.80
N ALA A 245 18.73 -20.51 2.47
CA ALA A 245 18.25 -21.66 1.71
C ALA A 245 19.13 -21.92 0.49
N TYR A 246 19.10 -23.17 0.06
CA TYR A 246 19.76 -23.61 -1.17
C TYR A 246 18.68 -24.14 -2.13
N MET A 247 18.72 -23.65 -3.35
CA MET A 247 17.94 -24.19 -4.45
C MET A 247 18.85 -24.97 -5.38
N SER A 248 18.57 -26.27 -5.53
CA SER A 248 19.33 -27.14 -6.44
C SER A 248 18.95 -26.90 -7.91
N GLU A 249 19.72 -27.47 -8.84
CA GLU A 249 19.43 -27.42 -10.29
C GLU A 249 18.06 -28.05 -10.61
N ASP A 250 17.64 -29.08 -9.86
CA ASP A 250 16.32 -29.72 -9.96
C ASP A 250 15.19 -28.92 -9.29
N GLN A 251 15.42 -27.66 -8.93
CA GLN A 251 14.47 -26.76 -8.25
C GLN A 251 13.98 -27.26 -6.89
N LYS A 252 14.73 -28.11 -6.21
CA LYS A 252 14.46 -28.50 -4.84
C LYS A 252 15.04 -27.48 -3.87
N ILE A 253 14.24 -27.06 -2.88
CA ILE A 253 14.65 -26.09 -1.87
C ILE A 253 15.01 -26.80 -0.57
N TYR A 254 16.17 -26.48 -0.03
CA TYR A 254 16.68 -26.98 1.26
C TYR A 254 16.77 -25.80 2.22
N SER A 255 16.21 -25.95 3.40
CA SER A 255 16.15 -24.91 4.43
C SER A 255 15.96 -25.56 5.80
N PRO A 256 16.39 -24.93 6.90
CA PRO A 256 16.29 -25.50 8.26
C PRO A 256 14.87 -25.90 8.69
N LEU A 257 13.83 -25.29 8.15
CA LEU A 257 12.42 -25.63 8.46
C LEU A 257 11.77 -26.55 7.43
N HIS A 258 12.46 -26.90 6.34
CA HIS A 258 11.85 -27.65 5.24
C HIS A 258 12.53 -28.98 4.93
N SER A 259 13.80 -29.14 5.24
CA SER A 259 14.54 -30.37 4.97
C SER A 259 15.42 -30.78 6.14
N SER A 260 15.63 -32.10 6.28
CA SER A 260 16.59 -32.67 7.24
C SER A 260 18.04 -32.61 6.79
N VAL A 261 18.31 -32.07 5.56
CA VAL A 261 19.65 -31.93 5.01
C VAL A 261 20.20 -30.59 5.45
N ASN A 262 21.23 -30.61 6.29
CA ASN A 262 21.87 -29.40 6.84
C ASN A 262 23.21 -29.06 6.20
N ASP A 263 23.67 -29.86 5.26
CA ASP A 263 25.01 -29.71 4.64
C ASP A 263 24.88 -29.11 3.23
N TYR A 264 24.56 -27.81 3.18
CA TYR A 264 24.49 -27.05 1.94
C TYR A 264 25.02 -25.63 2.13
N VAL A 265 25.58 -25.06 1.04
CA VAL A 265 25.94 -23.65 0.98
C VAL A 265 24.75 -22.86 0.45
N PRO A 266 24.17 -21.95 1.24
CA PRO A 266 23.00 -21.18 0.81
C PRO A 266 23.30 -20.31 -0.43
N ASN A 267 22.49 -20.43 -1.49
CA ASN A 267 22.55 -19.59 -2.68
C ASN A 267 21.40 -18.58 -2.77
N GLY A 268 20.48 -18.60 -1.79
CA GLY A 268 19.34 -17.73 -1.68
C GLY A 268 18.76 -17.71 -0.27
N ASP A 269 17.61 -17.09 -0.17
CA ASP A 269 16.84 -17.02 1.06
C ASP A 269 15.42 -17.53 0.84
N LEU A 270 14.92 -18.32 1.80
CA LEU A 270 13.52 -18.74 1.86
C LEU A 270 12.73 -17.70 2.65
N LEU A 271 11.69 -17.16 2.04
CA LEU A 271 10.80 -16.18 2.62
C LEU A 271 9.55 -16.87 3.16
N ILE A 272 9.30 -16.73 4.46
CA ILE A 272 8.22 -17.42 5.16
C ILE A 272 7.37 -16.38 5.90
N ARG A 273 6.06 -16.42 5.74
CA ARG A 273 5.15 -15.62 6.57
C ARG A 273 5.04 -16.26 7.97
N PRO A 274 5.00 -15.48 9.06
CA PRO A 274 4.86 -16.02 10.41
C PRO A 274 3.64 -16.94 10.60
N GLU A 275 2.54 -16.68 9.92
CA GLU A 275 1.31 -17.47 9.92
C GLU A 275 1.43 -18.81 9.18
N GLU A 276 2.48 -19.02 8.40
CA GLU A 276 2.77 -20.26 7.69
C GLU A 276 3.65 -21.21 8.52
N ILE A 277 4.10 -20.77 9.69
CA ILE A 277 4.84 -21.61 10.63
C ILE A 277 3.85 -22.17 11.64
N HIS A 278 3.50 -23.43 11.46
CA HIS A 278 2.67 -24.17 12.41
C HIS A 278 3.47 -24.56 13.64
N VAL A 279 2.93 -24.24 14.81
CA VAL A 279 3.53 -24.57 16.11
C VAL A 279 2.66 -25.58 16.84
N SER A 280 3.26 -26.71 17.26
CA SER A 280 2.57 -27.77 18.02
C SER A 280 3.36 -28.16 19.28
N SER A 281 2.68 -28.79 20.24
CA SER A 281 3.33 -29.32 21.44
C SER A 281 4.38 -30.37 21.06
N ALA A 282 5.49 -30.39 21.78
CA ALA A 282 6.57 -31.37 21.57
C ALA A 282 6.11 -32.85 21.67
N SER A 283 5.01 -33.12 22.39
CA SER A 283 4.43 -34.48 22.57
C SER A 283 3.59 -34.94 21.37
N GLN A 284 3.20 -34.07 20.46
CA GLN A 284 2.47 -34.44 19.26
C GLN A 284 3.44 -34.97 18.20
N SER A 285 3.21 -36.20 17.73
CA SER A 285 3.97 -36.79 16.62
C SER A 285 3.67 -36.01 15.33
N SER A 286 4.50 -35.06 15.02
CA SER A 286 4.44 -34.30 13.76
C SER A 286 5.26 -35.04 12.71
N GLY A 287 4.81 -34.95 11.43
CA GLY A 287 5.46 -35.60 10.28
C GLY A 287 6.95 -35.24 10.11
N GLN A 288 7.60 -35.88 9.16
CA GLN A 288 9.06 -35.86 8.92
C GLN A 288 9.74 -34.50 8.74
N SER A 289 8.99 -33.39 8.65
CA SER A 289 9.53 -32.05 8.31
C SER A 289 9.40 -31.03 9.45
N SER A 290 9.23 -31.44 10.71
CA SER A 290 9.14 -30.52 11.84
C SER A 290 10.45 -30.45 12.62
N VAL A 291 10.83 -29.22 13.06
CA VAL A 291 12.04 -28.99 13.86
C VAL A 291 11.70 -28.70 15.32
N ALA A 292 12.60 -29.11 16.23
CA ALA A 292 12.47 -28.79 17.65
C ALA A 292 12.77 -27.30 17.88
N ALA A 293 11.99 -26.67 18.71
CA ALA A 293 12.16 -25.27 19.09
C ALA A 293 11.75 -25.06 20.57
N ALA A 294 12.19 -23.96 21.14
CA ALA A 294 11.72 -23.46 22.43
C ALA A 294 11.14 -22.06 22.28
N ILE A 295 10.04 -21.76 22.94
CA ILE A 295 9.43 -20.43 22.93
C ILE A 295 10.26 -19.50 23.82
N SER A 296 10.86 -18.47 23.23
CA SER A 296 11.64 -17.47 23.96
C SER A 296 10.81 -16.27 24.37
N LYS A 297 9.75 -15.93 23.60
CA LYS A 297 8.88 -14.79 23.87
C LYS A 297 7.50 -15.00 23.27
N ILE A 298 6.48 -14.41 23.92
CA ILE A 298 5.10 -14.39 23.44
C ILE A 298 4.63 -12.92 23.45
N ASN A 299 4.23 -12.41 22.30
CA ASN A 299 3.55 -11.12 22.18
C ASN A 299 2.07 -11.40 21.87
N TYR A 300 1.19 -11.09 22.82
CA TYR A 300 -0.24 -11.36 22.72
C TYR A 300 -1.00 -10.15 22.18
N TYR A 301 -1.80 -10.35 21.12
CA TYR A 301 -2.58 -9.30 20.45
C TYR A 301 -4.11 -9.46 20.62
N GLY A 302 -4.56 -10.35 21.51
CA GLY A 302 -5.98 -10.61 21.79
C GLY A 302 -6.52 -11.76 20.96
N HIS A 303 -6.65 -11.60 19.67
CA HIS A 303 -7.16 -12.64 18.74
C HIS A 303 -6.06 -13.57 18.20
N ASP A 304 -4.80 -13.17 18.34
CA ASP A 304 -3.63 -13.95 17.93
C ASP A 304 -2.43 -13.68 18.85
N ALA A 305 -1.36 -14.42 18.68
CA ALA A 305 -0.08 -14.16 19.31
C ALA A 305 1.08 -14.39 18.33
N LEU A 306 2.12 -13.59 18.49
CA LEU A 306 3.39 -13.76 17.81
C LEU A 306 4.37 -14.43 18.77
N LEU A 307 4.76 -15.67 18.46
CA LEU A 307 5.75 -16.45 19.21
C LEU A 307 7.13 -16.21 18.62
N GLU A 308 8.13 -15.96 19.46
CA GLU A 308 9.54 -16.02 19.07
C GLU A 308 10.06 -17.41 19.45
N LEU A 309 10.54 -18.15 18.47
CA LEU A 309 10.96 -19.54 18.59
C LEU A 309 12.48 -19.64 18.42
N GLN A 310 13.17 -20.11 19.44
CA GLN A 310 14.57 -20.49 19.33
C GLN A 310 14.66 -21.89 18.74
N VAL A 311 15.13 -21.97 17.50
CA VAL A 311 15.32 -23.23 16.77
C VAL A 311 16.77 -23.65 16.87
N GLU A 312 17.03 -24.94 17.13
CA GLU A 312 18.39 -25.48 17.17
C GLU A 312 19.08 -25.29 15.79
N GLY A 313 20.31 -24.80 15.79
CA GLY A 313 21.07 -24.54 14.57
C GLY A 313 20.79 -23.18 13.89
N LEU A 314 19.83 -22.38 14.39
CA LEU A 314 19.60 -21.01 13.92
C LEU A 314 20.19 -19.97 14.90
N ALA A 315 20.96 -19.02 14.36
CA ALA A 315 21.58 -17.96 15.16
C ALA A 315 20.57 -16.94 15.71
N GLN A 316 19.42 -16.80 15.05
CA GLN A 316 18.37 -15.86 15.44
C GLN A 316 17.03 -16.58 15.63
N PRO A 317 16.20 -16.14 16.59
CA PRO A 317 14.86 -16.69 16.74
C PRO A 317 14.01 -16.40 15.51
N ILE A 318 13.13 -17.33 15.16
CA ILE A 318 12.12 -17.13 14.12
C ILE A 318 10.79 -16.73 14.77
N ARG A 319 9.91 -16.11 13.97
CA ARG A 319 8.60 -15.68 14.43
C ARG A 319 7.52 -16.54 13.80
N ALA A 320 6.60 -17.05 14.66
CA ALA A 320 5.42 -17.76 14.22
C ALA A 320 4.16 -17.04 14.74
N ARG A 321 3.15 -16.90 13.92
CA ARG A 321 1.85 -16.31 14.30
C ARG A 321 0.85 -17.43 14.54
N VAL A 322 0.27 -17.46 15.75
CA VAL A 322 -0.75 -18.44 16.14
C VAL A 322 -2.06 -17.73 16.44
N THR A 323 -3.17 -18.30 15.97
CA THR A 323 -4.52 -17.73 16.10
C THR A 323 -5.37 -18.57 17.04
N GLY A 324 -6.42 -17.99 17.61
CA GLY A 324 -7.34 -18.67 18.52
C GLY A 324 -6.87 -18.68 19.97
N THR A 325 -7.19 -19.75 20.71
CA THR A 325 -6.78 -19.90 22.11
C THR A 325 -5.29 -20.16 22.18
N ILE A 326 -4.56 -19.29 22.84
CA ILE A 326 -3.11 -19.37 22.98
C ILE A 326 -2.79 -20.14 24.24
N ASP A 327 -2.46 -21.41 24.09
CA ASP A 327 -2.10 -22.32 25.21
C ASP A 327 -0.59 -22.65 25.17
N PHE A 328 0.23 -21.60 25.12
CA PHE A 328 1.68 -21.70 25.09
C PHE A 328 2.30 -20.87 26.21
N SER A 329 3.47 -21.31 26.70
CA SER A 329 4.24 -20.66 27.76
C SER A 329 5.68 -20.40 27.31
N VAL A 330 6.28 -19.31 27.82
CA VAL A 330 7.71 -19.04 27.60
C VAL A 330 8.54 -20.16 28.23
N GLY A 331 9.56 -20.65 27.52
CA GLY A 331 10.38 -21.80 27.89
C GLY A 331 9.80 -23.15 27.45
N GLN A 332 8.57 -23.19 26.94
CA GLN A 332 7.96 -24.44 26.49
C GLN A 332 8.67 -24.97 25.24
N ALA A 333 8.98 -26.29 25.29
CA ALA A 333 9.45 -27.02 24.12
C ALA A 333 8.29 -27.29 23.15
N VAL A 334 8.50 -26.96 21.90
CA VAL A 334 7.52 -27.06 20.81
C VAL A 334 8.15 -27.64 19.55
N ARG A 335 7.33 -27.97 18.59
CA ARG A 335 7.75 -28.27 17.22
C ARG A 335 7.24 -27.22 16.27
N ALA A 336 8.14 -26.74 15.39
CA ALA A 336 7.82 -25.79 14.34
C ALA A 336 7.88 -26.49 12.98
N GLN A 337 6.87 -26.27 12.15
CA GLN A 337 6.75 -26.84 10.81
C GLN A 337 6.29 -25.79 9.82
N LEU A 338 6.94 -25.71 8.66
CA LEU A 338 6.46 -24.88 7.55
C LEU A 338 5.28 -25.56 6.86
N GLN A 339 4.16 -24.86 6.78
CA GLN A 339 2.94 -25.30 6.09
C GLN A 339 2.55 -24.40 4.91
N GLY A 340 3.40 -23.46 4.54
CA GLY A 340 3.18 -22.53 3.44
C GLY A 340 3.96 -22.89 2.16
N PRO A 341 3.77 -22.11 1.09
CA PRO A 341 4.53 -22.26 -0.13
C PRO A 341 6.01 -21.89 0.09
N LEU A 342 6.88 -22.57 -0.64
CA LEU A 342 8.31 -22.29 -0.62
C LEU A 342 8.63 -21.10 -1.54
N ARG A 343 8.93 -19.93 -0.94
CA ARG A 343 9.30 -18.71 -1.68
C ARG A 343 10.79 -18.49 -1.56
N TRP A 344 11.53 -19.03 -2.50
CA TRP A 344 12.96 -18.81 -2.58
C TRP A 344 13.27 -17.57 -3.42
N VAL A 345 14.21 -16.75 -2.94
CA VAL A 345 14.74 -15.60 -3.68
C VAL A 345 16.26 -15.66 -3.69
N PRO A 346 16.92 -15.31 -4.83
CA PRO A 346 18.38 -15.30 -4.89
C PRO A 346 18.94 -14.21 -3.98
N ARG A 347 20.07 -14.49 -3.31
CA ARG A 347 20.81 -13.42 -2.64
C ARG A 347 21.38 -12.48 -3.67
N LYS A 348 21.11 -11.19 -3.52
CA LYS A 348 21.82 -10.18 -4.30
C LYS A 348 23.32 -10.34 -4.01
N ALA A 349 24.13 -10.48 -5.07
CA ALA A 349 25.56 -10.39 -4.92
C ALA A 349 25.86 -9.05 -4.23
N THR A 350 26.41 -9.12 -3.02
CA THR A 350 26.95 -7.94 -2.34
C THR A 350 28.13 -7.48 -3.20
N HIS A 351 27.93 -6.45 -4.02
CA HIS A 351 29.06 -5.74 -4.59
C HIS A 351 29.78 -5.09 -3.40
N GLN A 352 30.92 -5.71 -3.04
CA GLN A 352 31.94 -5.13 -2.16
C GLN A 352 32.55 -3.89 -2.80
#